data_263cc5f9648d56e7d8dea91bf859d19a
#
_entry.id   263cc5f9648d56e7d8dea91bf859d19a
#
_cell.length_a   1.000
_cell.length_b   1.000
_cell.length_c   1.000
_cell.angle_alpha   90.00
_cell.angle_beta   90.00
_cell.angle_gamma   90.00
#
_symmetry.space_group_name_H-M   'P 1'
#
loop_
_entity.id
_entity.type
_entity.pdbx_description
1 polymer ?
#
loop_
_entity_poly.entity_id
_entity_poly.type
_entity_poly.pdbx_seq_one_letter_code
_entity_poly.pdbx_strand_id
1 'polypeptide(L)'
;MDIFAGFSKDGINWEINHEPIKFVGEDEEILKREYRYDPRVCYIDEDGKYYITWCNGYHGPTIGVAYTTDFKTFHQLENAFLPYNRNGVLFPRKINGNYAMVSRPSDTGHTPFGDIFFSQSPDLTYWGKHRFVMGTVPGDTSAWQITKIGPGPTPIETDKGWLMIYHGVINTCNGFVYRMGCALLDINEPWKVLMRSKDYILGPEELYECVGDVPNVTFPCATLTDADTGRICIYYGCA
;
A
#
# COMPACT_ATOMS: atom_id res chain seq x y z
N MET A 1 -12.66 3.46 12.59
CA MET A 1 -12.34 2.42 11.59
C MET A 1 -11.36 1.44 12.21
N ASP A 2 -11.55 0.15 11.94
CA ASP A 2 -10.70 -0.94 12.43
C ASP A 2 -10.44 -1.97 11.33
N ILE A 3 -9.47 -2.87 11.57
CA ILE A 3 -9.06 -3.92 10.64
C ILE A 3 -9.67 -5.25 11.12
N PHE A 4 -10.23 -6.02 10.19
CA PHE A 4 -10.81 -7.32 10.44
C PHE A 4 -10.03 -8.39 9.66
N ALA A 5 -9.89 -9.57 10.25
CA ALA A 5 -9.33 -10.71 9.54
C ALA A 5 -10.42 -11.44 8.77
N GLY A 6 -10.10 -11.89 7.57
CA GLY A 6 -10.96 -12.73 6.75
C GLY A 6 -10.16 -13.88 6.15
N PHE A 7 -10.83 -15.00 5.94
CA PHE A 7 -10.23 -16.22 5.43
C PHE A 7 -11.01 -16.75 4.23
N SER A 8 -10.30 -17.29 3.27
CA SER A 8 -10.87 -17.89 2.08
C SER A 8 -10.10 -19.14 1.67
N LYS A 9 -10.78 -20.10 1.06
CA LYS A 9 -10.16 -21.30 0.47
C LYS A 9 -9.94 -21.17 -1.04
N ASP A 10 -10.68 -20.28 -1.67
CA ASP A 10 -10.72 -20.13 -3.14
C ASP A 10 -10.34 -18.72 -3.62
N GLY A 11 -10.13 -17.78 -2.67
CA GLY A 11 -9.82 -16.37 -2.96
C GLY A 11 -11.03 -15.55 -3.45
N ILE A 12 -12.24 -16.14 -3.47
CA ILE A 12 -13.47 -15.50 -3.96
C ILE A 12 -14.50 -15.38 -2.83
N ASN A 13 -14.71 -16.49 -2.10
CA ASN A 13 -15.65 -16.55 -1.00
C ASN A 13 -14.89 -16.37 0.32
N TRP A 14 -15.25 -15.35 1.08
CA TRP A 14 -14.53 -14.94 2.30
C TRP A 14 -15.41 -15.03 3.53
N GLU A 15 -14.88 -15.63 4.59
CA GLU A 15 -15.43 -15.54 5.94
C GLU A 15 -14.70 -14.43 6.69
N ILE A 16 -15.42 -13.34 7.01
CA ILE A 16 -14.86 -12.18 7.73
C ILE A 16 -15.19 -12.32 9.21
N ASN A 17 -14.21 -12.20 10.08
CA ASN A 17 -14.41 -12.17 11.52
C ASN A 17 -15.29 -10.97 11.92
N HIS A 18 -16.20 -11.17 12.88
CA HIS A 18 -17.07 -10.11 13.36
C HIS A 18 -16.38 -9.15 14.34
N GLU A 19 -15.26 -9.59 14.92
CA GLU A 19 -14.45 -8.77 15.83
C GLU A 19 -13.21 -8.25 15.10
N PRO A 20 -12.81 -7.01 15.34
CA PRO A 20 -11.57 -6.48 14.79
C PRO A 20 -10.36 -7.23 15.36
N ILE A 21 -9.28 -7.26 14.59
CA ILE A 21 -8.02 -7.82 15.06
C ILE A 21 -7.51 -7.04 16.27
N LYS A 22 -6.91 -7.78 17.23
CA LYS A 22 -6.34 -7.20 18.44
C LYS A 22 -4.83 -7.11 18.28
N PHE A 23 -4.33 -5.91 18.35
CA PHE A 23 -2.89 -5.68 18.38
C PHE A 23 -2.39 -5.74 19.82
N VAL A 24 -1.25 -6.37 20.01
CA VAL A 24 -0.47 -6.35 21.25
C VAL A 24 0.85 -5.62 21.00
N GLY A 25 1.31 -4.84 21.93
CA GLY A 25 2.57 -4.09 21.87
C GLY A 25 3.23 -4.07 23.23
N GLU A 26 4.49 -3.65 23.26
CA GLU A 26 5.26 -3.54 24.50
C GLU A 26 4.87 -2.31 25.32
N ASP A 27 4.31 -1.31 24.69
CA ASP A 27 4.01 0.02 25.22
C ASP A 27 2.63 0.49 24.78
N GLU A 28 1.87 1.12 25.67
CA GLU A 28 0.55 1.66 25.36
C GLU A 28 0.59 2.77 24.31
N GLU A 29 1.70 3.53 24.22
CA GLU A 29 1.87 4.56 23.20
C GLU A 29 1.89 3.97 21.79
N ILE A 30 2.51 2.81 21.61
CA ILE A 30 2.53 2.09 20.33
C ILE A 30 1.11 1.73 19.90
N LEU A 31 0.23 1.40 20.86
CA LEU A 31 -1.13 0.97 20.60
C LEU A 31 -2.10 2.14 20.38
N LYS A 32 -1.69 3.39 20.69
CA LYS A 32 -2.56 4.57 20.48
C LYS A 32 -2.91 4.74 19.02
N ARG A 33 -4.16 5.09 18.79
CA ARG A 33 -4.72 5.34 17.48
C ARG A 33 -5.98 6.21 17.53
N GLU A 34 -6.19 6.94 16.47
CA GLU A 34 -7.45 7.60 16.17
C GLU A 34 -8.28 6.74 15.19
N TYR A 35 -7.61 6.08 14.25
CA TYR A 35 -8.21 5.21 13.24
C TYR A 35 -7.17 4.21 12.69
N ARG A 36 -7.67 3.14 12.05
CA ARG A 36 -6.87 2.18 11.25
C ARG A 36 -7.63 1.84 9.98
N TYR A 37 -6.96 1.98 8.82
CA TYR A 37 -7.54 1.61 7.53
C TYR A 37 -6.45 1.30 6.48
N ASP A 38 -6.84 0.83 5.32
CA ASP A 38 -5.97 0.47 4.21
C ASP A 38 -4.87 -0.53 4.58
N PRO A 39 -5.19 -1.70 5.16
CA PRO A 39 -4.18 -2.69 5.49
C PRO A 39 -3.53 -3.28 4.24
N ARG A 40 -2.24 -3.59 4.35
CA ARG A 40 -1.45 -4.36 3.37
C ARG A 40 -0.77 -5.49 4.10
N VAL A 41 -0.80 -6.68 3.51
CA VAL A 41 -0.17 -7.88 4.09
C VAL A 41 0.96 -8.32 3.19
N CYS A 42 2.12 -8.57 3.79
CA CYS A 42 3.33 -9.00 3.11
C CYS A 42 3.96 -10.16 3.89
N TYR A 43 4.11 -11.31 3.25
CA TYR A 43 4.88 -12.41 3.82
C TYR A 43 6.36 -12.22 3.49
N ILE A 44 7.23 -12.32 4.50
CA ILE A 44 8.69 -12.30 4.34
C ILE A 44 9.22 -13.66 4.76
N ASP A 45 9.61 -14.46 3.77
CA ASP A 45 10.03 -15.84 3.96
C ASP A 45 11.25 -15.97 4.87
N GLU A 46 12.21 -15.07 4.75
CA GLU A 46 13.41 -15.00 5.59
C GLU A 46 13.10 -14.93 7.09
N ASP A 47 11.98 -14.32 7.45
CA ASP A 47 11.55 -14.14 8.83
C ASP A 47 10.47 -15.16 9.25
N GLY A 48 9.85 -15.85 8.29
CA GLY A 48 8.72 -16.75 8.51
C GLY A 48 7.49 -16.03 9.07
N LYS A 49 7.28 -14.75 8.72
CA LYS A 49 6.25 -13.90 9.30
C LYS A 49 5.45 -13.17 8.24
N TYR A 50 4.17 -12.93 8.56
CA TYR A 50 3.34 -11.98 7.85
C TYR A 50 3.45 -10.62 8.52
N TYR A 51 3.81 -9.61 7.74
CA TYR A 51 3.82 -8.22 8.17
C TYR A 51 2.59 -7.51 7.65
N ILE A 52 1.99 -6.71 8.50
CA ILE A 52 0.83 -5.90 8.17
C ILE A 52 1.24 -4.44 8.31
N THR A 53 0.99 -3.65 7.28
CA THR A 53 1.10 -2.20 7.31
C THR A 53 -0.28 -1.59 7.09
N TRP A 54 -0.56 -0.45 7.70
CA TRP A 54 -1.84 0.25 7.54
C TRP A 54 -1.68 1.76 7.73
N CYS A 55 -2.68 2.52 7.34
CA CYS A 55 -2.77 3.93 7.72
C CYS A 55 -3.21 4.00 9.18
N ASN A 56 -2.32 4.46 10.05
CA ASN A 56 -2.52 4.60 11.47
C ASN A 56 -2.75 6.08 11.84
N GLY A 57 -3.83 6.39 12.55
CA GLY A 57 -4.09 7.72 13.08
C GLY A 57 -3.32 7.93 14.38
N TYR A 58 -2.25 8.71 14.32
CA TYR A 58 -1.44 9.10 15.47
C TYR A 58 -0.90 10.52 15.23
N HIS A 59 -1.62 11.54 15.77
CA HIS A 59 -1.35 12.95 15.48
C HIS A 59 -1.35 13.29 13.98
N GLY A 60 -2.22 12.61 13.24
CA GLY A 60 -2.29 12.62 11.78
C GLY A 60 -1.99 11.23 11.20
N PRO A 61 -2.12 11.06 9.89
CA PRO A 61 -1.88 9.77 9.24
C PRO A 61 -0.40 9.40 9.27
N THR A 62 -0.09 8.22 9.77
CA THR A 62 1.23 7.59 9.66
C THR A 62 1.09 6.13 9.23
N ILE A 63 2.18 5.39 9.18
CA ILE A 63 2.19 3.99 8.80
C ILE A 63 2.43 3.15 10.05
N GLY A 64 1.39 2.44 10.48
CA GLY A 64 1.49 1.40 11.49
C GLY A 64 2.10 0.14 10.89
N VAL A 65 2.82 -0.61 11.71
CA VAL A 65 3.46 -1.87 11.34
C VAL A 65 3.17 -2.91 12.44
N ALA A 66 2.82 -4.12 12.04
CA ALA A 66 2.72 -5.27 12.93
C ALA A 66 3.14 -6.53 12.21
N TYR A 67 3.37 -7.59 12.98
CA TYR A 67 3.57 -8.92 12.42
C TYR A 67 2.67 -9.96 13.09
N THR A 68 2.44 -11.05 12.39
CA THR A 68 1.77 -12.25 12.90
C THR A 68 2.34 -13.50 12.27
N THR A 69 2.20 -14.63 12.95
CA THR A 69 2.51 -15.97 12.40
C THR A 69 1.28 -16.87 12.31
N ASP A 70 0.17 -16.45 12.90
CA ASP A 70 -1.02 -17.28 13.07
C ASP A 70 -2.35 -16.59 12.73
N PHE A 71 -2.33 -15.31 12.35
CA PHE A 71 -3.49 -14.44 12.12
C PHE A 71 -4.47 -14.35 13.31
N LYS A 72 -3.98 -14.65 14.53
CA LYS A 72 -4.72 -14.54 15.78
C LYS A 72 -4.14 -13.48 16.69
N THR A 73 -2.80 -13.49 16.82
CA THR A 73 -2.06 -12.50 17.60
C THR A 73 -1.26 -11.61 16.66
N PHE A 74 -1.47 -10.32 16.78
CA PHE A 74 -0.81 -9.30 15.96
C PHE A 74 0.07 -8.43 16.84
N HIS A 75 1.39 -8.55 16.66
CA HIS A 75 2.39 -7.81 17.44
C HIS A 75 2.67 -6.47 16.74
N GLN A 76 2.16 -5.38 17.31
CA GLN A 76 2.38 -4.03 16.79
C GLN A 76 3.79 -3.57 17.14
N LEU A 77 4.46 -3.03 16.13
CA LEU A 77 5.76 -2.37 16.22
C LEU A 77 5.58 -0.86 16.27
N GLU A 78 6.69 -0.12 16.34
CA GLU A 78 6.70 1.33 16.19
C GLU A 78 6.07 1.78 14.86
N ASN A 79 5.50 2.97 14.85
CA ASN A 79 5.09 3.59 13.59
C ASN A 79 6.32 3.85 12.71
N ALA A 80 6.24 3.44 11.44
CA ALA A 80 7.40 3.51 10.54
C ALA A 80 7.87 4.95 10.27
N PHE A 81 6.95 5.91 10.29
CA PHE A 81 7.25 7.29 9.93
C PHE A 81 6.50 8.28 10.83
N LEU A 82 6.98 9.52 10.82
CA LEU A 82 6.21 10.64 11.35
C LEU A 82 4.96 10.92 10.50
N PRO A 83 3.92 11.52 11.06
CA PRO A 83 2.88 12.12 10.25
C PRO A 83 3.49 13.20 9.32
N TYR A 84 3.12 13.35 8.10
CA TYR A 84 2.04 12.76 7.33
C TYR A 84 2.59 11.77 6.31
N ASN A 85 2.35 10.48 6.47
CA ASN A 85 2.74 9.46 5.50
C ASN A 85 1.62 8.42 5.37
N ARG A 86 1.44 7.85 4.16
CA ARG A 86 0.37 6.92 3.84
C ARG A 86 0.83 5.83 2.89
N ASN A 87 -0.02 4.82 2.70
CA ASN A 87 0.16 3.76 1.71
C ASN A 87 1.52 3.05 1.83
N GLY A 88 1.94 2.75 3.07
CA GLY A 88 3.16 1.98 3.30
C GLY A 88 3.00 0.54 2.84
N VAL A 89 3.93 0.07 2.01
CA VAL A 89 3.91 -1.28 1.45
C VAL A 89 5.30 -1.87 1.50
N LEU A 90 5.44 -2.99 2.21
CA LEU A 90 6.70 -3.72 2.31
C LEU A 90 6.98 -4.54 1.04
N PHE A 91 8.26 -4.69 0.74
CA PHE A 91 8.73 -5.69 -0.22
C PHE A 91 8.76 -7.07 0.43
N PRO A 92 8.52 -8.16 -0.33
CA PRO A 92 8.37 -9.51 0.23
C PRO A 92 9.71 -10.19 0.60
N ARG A 93 10.79 -9.47 0.52
CA ARG A 93 12.12 -9.85 1.02
C ARG A 93 13.00 -8.64 1.30
N LYS A 94 14.08 -8.85 1.99
CA LYS A 94 15.10 -7.82 2.19
C LYS A 94 15.81 -7.47 0.88
N ILE A 95 16.10 -6.19 0.71
CA ILE A 95 16.84 -5.65 -0.42
C ILE A 95 18.17 -5.11 0.10
N ASN A 96 19.27 -5.69 -0.38
CA ASN A 96 20.61 -5.39 0.12
C ASN A 96 20.72 -5.52 1.66
N GLY A 97 20.09 -6.57 2.21
CA GLY A 97 20.14 -6.90 3.62
C GLY A 97 19.22 -6.05 4.53
N ASN A 98 18.39 -5.18 3.98
CA ASN A 98 17.47 -4.34 4.73
C ASN A 98 16.01 -4.59 4.32
N TYR A 99 15.08 -4.45 5.26
CA TYR A 99 13.67 -4.31 4.93
C TYR A 99 13.48 -3.07 4.05
N ALA A 100 12.56 -3.17 3.13
CA ALA A 100 12.27 -2.12 2.18
C ALA A 100 10.79 -1.82 2.12
N MET A 101 10.44 -0.55 1.99
CA MET A 101 9.07 -0.06 1.93
C MET A 101 8.96 1.05 0.90
N VAL A 102 7.88 1.01 0.11
CA VAL A 102 7.42 2.18 -0.63
C VAL A 102 6.27 2.83 0.11
N SER A 103 6.22 4.14 0.10
CA SER A 103 5.18 4.91 0.77
C SER A 103 4.91 6.23 0.05
N ARG A 104 3.85 6.92 0.46
CA ARG A 104 3.52 8.25 -0.05
C ARG A 104 3.49 9.23 1.11
N PRO A 105 4.53 10.02 1.34
CA PRO A 105 4.43 11.23 2.12
C PRO A 105 3.31 12.11 1.56
N SER A 106 2.51 12.69 2.42
CA SER A 106 1.36 13.51 2.02
C SER A 106 1.27 14.75 2.87
N ASP A 107 0.93 15.85 2.26
CA ASP A 107 0.68 17.11 2.92
C ASP A 107 -0.80 17.49 2.79
N THR A 108 -1.32 18.16 3.80
CA THR A 108 -2.67 18.76 3.79
C THR A 108 -2.63 20.25 3.55
N GLY A 109 -1.43 20.81 3.40
CA GLY A 109 -1.23 22.23 3.46
C GLY A 109 -0.82 22.88 2.14
N HIS A 110 0.17 23.70 2.26
CA HIS A 110 0.56 24.73 1.29
C HIS A 110 1.14 24.17 -0.01
N THR A 111 1.78 23.01 0.07
CA THR A 111 2.39 22.35 -1.08
C THR A 111 1.85 20.93 -1.20
N PRO A 112 0.85 20.69 -2.05
CA PRO A 112 0.32 19.35 -2.27
C PRO A 112 1.46 18.39 -2.65
N PHE A 113 1.56 17.28 -1.93
CA PHE A 113 2.56 16.27 -2.14
C PHE A 113 1.89 14.91 -2.34
N GLY A 114 2.27 14.19 -3.36
CA GLY A 114 1.59 12.94 -3.72
C GLY A 114 2.47 11.96 -4.47
N ASP A 115 3.78 11.98 -4.21
CA ASP A 115 4.78 11.16 -4.88
C ASP A 115 5.12 9.91 -4.06
N ILE A 116 5.62 8.88 -4.73
CA ILE A 116 6.06 7.62 -4.10
C ILE A 116 7.54 7.70 -3.76
N PHE A 117 7.83 7.34 -2.50
CA PHE A 117 9.19 7.23 -1.97
C PHE A 117 9.50 5.81 -1.53
N PHE A 118 10.77 5.46 -1.61
CA PHE A 118 11.36 4.22 -1.10
C PHE A 118 12.14 4.51 0.18
N SER A 119 12.07 3.61 1.15
CA SER A 119 12.80 3.68 2.40
C SER A 119 13.31 2.31 2.81
N GLN A 120 14.39 2.29 3.57
CA GLN A 120 14.99 1.05 4.10
C GLN A 120 15.06 1.10 5.63
N SER A 121 15.00 -0.09 6.24
CA SER A 121 15.17 -0.30 7.68
C SER A 121 15.97 -1.56 7.94
N PRO A 122 16.90 -1.58 8.92
CA PRO A 122 17.56 -2.80 9.33
C PRO A 122 16.67 -3.72 10.18
N ASP A 123 15.63 -3.15 10.84
CA ASP A 123 14.90 -3.79 11.95
C ASP A 123 13.39 -3.48 12.00
N LEU A 124 12.83 -2.79 10.99
CA LEU A 124 11.45 -2.29 10.91
C LEU A 124 11.10 -1.16 11.88
N THR A 125 12.02 -0.73 12.71
CA THR A 125 11.86 0.38 13.67
C THR A 125 12.52 1.64 13.15
N TYR A 126 13.77 1.54 12.71
CA TYR A 126 14.55 2.68 12.22
C TYR A 126 14.53 2.76 10.70
N TRP A 127 13.75 3.70 10.16
CA TRP A 127 13.61 3.91 8.72
C TRP A 127 14.47 5.07 8.22
N GLY A 128 15.15 4.84 7.10
CA GLY A 128 16.05 5.82 6.50
C GLY A 128 16.32 5.55 5.03
N LYS A 129 17.37 6.16 4.50
CA LYS A 129 17.76 6.10 3.09
C LYS A 129 16.59 6.40 2.14
N HIS A 130 15.80 7.43 2.49
CA HIS A 130 14.65 7.84 1.71
C HIS A 130 15.06 8.26 0.31
N ARG A 131 14.41 7.67 -0.72
CA ARG A 131 14.68 7.95 -2.12
C ARG A 131 13.38 8.15 -2.88
N PHE A 132 13.37 9.15 -3.75
CA PHE A 132 12.29 9.33 -4.70
C PHE A 132 12.21 8.13 -5.66
N VAL A 133 11.00 7.65 -5.92
CA VAL A 133 10.72 6.59 -6.88
C VAL A 133 10.05 7.17 -8.11
N MET A 134 8.85 7.70 -7.95
CA MET A 134 8.13 8.35 -9.06
C MET A 134 7.13 9.36 -8.52
N GLY A 135 6.88 10.38 -9.33
CA GLY A 135 5.94 11.45 -9.04
C GLY A 135 4.70 11.43 -9.91
N THR A 136 3.81 12.37 -9.63
CA THR A 136 2.70 12.74 -10.50
C THR A 136 3.19 13.12 -11.89
N VAL A 137 2.30 13.14 -12.86
CA VAL A 137 2.61 13.54 -14.24
C VAL A 137 2.03 14.95 -14.48
N PRO A 138 2.82 16.03 -14.27
CA PRO A 138 2.36 17.39 -14.47
C PRO A 138 2.23 17.72 -15.95
N GLY A 139 1.36 18.70 -16.25
CA GLY A 139 1.24 19.29 -17.60
C GLY A 139 0.22 18.62 -18.52
N ASP A 140 -0.23 17.43 -18.21
CA ASP A 140 -1.33 16.79 -18.92
C ASP A 140 -2.57 16.73 -18.00
N THR A 141 -3.51 17.65 -18.21
CA THR A 141 -4.72 17.76 -17.40
C THR A 141 -5.68 16.57 -17.55
N SER A 142 -5.47 15.73 -18.58
CA SER A 142 -6.21 14.49 -18.78
C SER A 142 -5.54 13.29 -18.12
N ALA A 143 -4.31 13.46 -17.62
CA ALA A 143 -3.56 12.38 -17.03
C ALA A 143 -4.23 11.89 -15.73
N TRP A 144 -4.61 10.63 -15.72
CA TRP A 144 -5.27 9.97 -14.60
C TRP A 144 -4.47 9.98 -13.28
N GLN A 145 -3.21 10.38 -13.30
CA GLN A 145 -2.26 10.39 -12.21
C GLN A 145 -1.64 11.79 -11.95
N ILE A 146 -2.39 12.83 -12.23
CA ILE A 146 -1.90 14.22 -12.14
C ILE A 146 -1.92 14.79 -10.73
N THR A 147 -2.87 14.37 -9.87
CA THR A 147 -3.07 14.98 -8.56
C THR A 147 -2.20 14.32 -7.49
N LYS A 148 -2.23 13.01 -7.43
CA LYS A 148 -1.42 12.18 -6.52
C LYS A 148 -1.33 10.75 -7.04
N ILE A 149 -0.29 10.04 -6.61
CA ILE A 149 -0.11 8.62 -6.83
C ILE A 149 0.21 7.94 -5.52
N GLY A 150 0.03 6.63 -5.42
CA GLY A 150 0.42 5.90 -4.22
C GLY A 150 0.54 4.41 -4.48
N PRO A 151 1.45 3.71 -3.78
CA PRO A 151 1.58 2.27 -3.93
C PRO A 151 0.30 1.54 -3.56
N GLY A 152 0.07 0.42 -4.21
CA GLY A 152 -1.05 -0.47 -3.98
C GLY A 152 -0.65 -1.68 -3.14
N PRO A 153 -0.69 -2.91 -3.69
CA PRO A 153 -0.26 -4.13 -3.02
C PRO A 153 1.27 -4.26 -2.94
N THR A 154 1.73 -5.26 -2.19
CA THR A 154 3.13 -5.70 -2.16
C THR A 154 3.65 -5.89 -3.59
N PRO A 155 4.82 -5.30 -3.94
CA PRO A 155 5.43 -5.49 -5.25
C PRO A 155 5.72 -6.96 -5.55
N ILE A 156 5.46 -7.37 -6.78
CA ILE A 156 5.66 -8.74 -7.23
C ILE A 156 7.07 -8.86 -7.83
N GLU A 157 7.86 -9.79 -7.33
CA GLU A 157 9.17 -10.09 -7.88
C GLU A 157 9.04 -10.82 -9.23
N THR A 158 9.75 -10.34 -10.23
CA THR A 158 9.79 -10.94 -11.55
C THR A 158 11.24 -11.04 -12.05
N ASP A 159 11.50 -11.77 -13.12
CA ASP A 159 12.81 -11.85 -13.77
C ASP A 159 13.29 -10.53 -14.39
N LYS A 160 12.41 -9.55 -14.49
CA LYS A 160 12.69 -8.21 -15.06
C LYS A 160 12.80 -7.10 -14.02
N GLY A 161 12.41 -7.37 -12.76
CA GLY A 161 12.36 -6.39 -11.70
C GLY A 161 11.11 -6.52 -10.83
N TRP A 162 10.81 -5.51 -10.04
CA TRP A 162 9.62 -5.46 -9.20
C TRP A 162 8.44 -4.88 -9.95
N LEU A 163 7.40 -5.69 -10.17
CA LEU A 163 6.14 -5.18 -10.70
C LEU A 163 5.36 -4.53 -9.54
N MET A 164 5.26 -3.22 -9.57
CA MET A 164 4.48 -2.43 -8.62
C MET A 164 3.16 -2.02 -9.27
N ILE A 165 2.04 -2.46 -8.70
CA ILE A 165 0.72 -1.93 -9.01
C ILE A 165 0.48 -0.74 -8.09
N TYR A 166 0.00 0.38 -8.64
CA TYR A 166 -0.21 1.61 -7.90
C TYR A 166 -1.50 2.29 -8.32
N HIS A 167 -2.02 3.19 -7.49
CA HIS A 167 -3.14 4.04 -7.87
C HIS A 167 -2.66 5.43 -8.27
N GLY A 168 -3.34 6.00 -9.23
CA GLY A 168 -3.25 7.41 -9.59
C GLY A 168 -4.59 8.09 -9.42
N VAL A 169 -4.56 9.39 -9.18
CA VAL A 169 -5.74 10.18 -8.88
C VAL A 169 -5.76 11.44 -9.73
N ILE A 170 -6.90 11.70 -10.31
CA ILE A 170 -7.23 12.98 -10.92
C ILE A 170 -8.36 13.65 -10.14
N ASN A 171 -8.27 14.96 -9.96
CA ASN A 171 -9.35 15.77 -9.41
C ASN A 171 -10.21 16.32 -10.54
N THR A 172 -11.50 16.07 -10.46
CA THR A 172 -12.49 16.54 -11.44
C THR A 172 -13.53 17.43 -10.75
N CYS A 173 -14.42 18.06 -11.52
CA CYS A 173 -15.53 18.83 -10.95
C CYS A 173 -16.49 17.97 -10.08
N ASN A 174 -16.48 16.65 -10.25
CA ASN A 174 -17.27 15.71 -9.46
C ASN A 174 -16.45 14.99 -8.36
N GLY A 175 -15.28 15.53 -7.99
CA GLY A 175 -14.40 14.96 -6.99
C GLY A 175 -13.24 14.15 -7.58
N PHE A 176 -12.63 13.35 -6.73
CA PHE A 176 -11.49 12.52 -7.11
C PHE A 176 -11.93 11.27 -7.89
N VAL A 177 -11.13 10.90 -8.88
CA VAL A 177 -11.26 9.61 -9.59
C VAL A 177 -9.97 8.83 -9.40
N TYR A 178 -10.09 7.63 -8.85
CA TYR A 178 -8.98 6.73 -8.59
C TYR A 178 -8.91 5.65 -9.67
N ARG A 179 -7.75 5.49 -10.27
CA ARG A 179 -7.46 4.46 -11.26
C ARG A 179 -6.18 3.75 -10.89
N MET A 180 -5.99 2.53 -11.36
CA MET A 180 -4.75 1.79 -11.13
C MET A 180 -3.92 1.63 -12.39
N GLY A 181 -2.60 1.64 -12.21
CA GLY A 181 -1.62 1.37 -13.24
C GLY A 181 -0.49 0.52 -12.69
N CYS A 182 0.54 0.31 -13.47
CA CYS A 182 1.69 -0.46 -13.06
C CYS A 182 3.01 0.21 -13.44
N ALA A 183 4.05 -0.12 -12.69
CA ALA A 183 5.42 0.26 -12.97
C ALA A 183 6.35 -0.92 -12.69
N LEU A 184 7.42 -1.03 -13.46
CA LEU A 184 8.50 -1.97 -13.23
C LEU A 184 9.67 -1.21 -12.61
N LEU A 185 10.12 -1.68 -11.44
CA LEU A 185 11.23 -1.10 -10.71
C LEU A 185 12.46 -2.01 -10.80
N ASP A 186 13.64 -1.43 -10.69
CA ASP A 186 14.89 -2.20 -10.68
C ASP A 186 14.92 -3.17 -9.48
N ILE A 187 15.44 -4.36 -9.73
CA ILE A 187 15.43 -5.47 -8.75
C ILE A 187 16.31 -5.19 -7.52
N ASN A 188 17.41 -4.48 -7.69
CA ASN A 188 18.37 -4.17 -6.63
C ASN A 188 18.26 -2.74 -6.12
N GLU A 189 17.76 -1.84 -6.96
CA GLU A 189 17.60 -0.43 -6.69
C GLU A 189 16.15 0.03 -6.98
N PRO A 190 15.15 -0.41 -6.19
CA PRO A 190 13.72 -0.21 -6.50
C PRO A 190 13.26 1.27 -6.57
N TRP A 191 14.12 2.20 -6.27
CA TRP A 191 13.90 3.62 -6.53
C TRP A 191 14.14 4.01 -7.99
N LYS A 192 14.66 3.08 -8.83
CA LYS A 192 14.81 3.27 -10.27
C LYS A 192 13.63 2.65 -11.00
N VAL A 193 12.84 3.48 -11.66
CA VAL A 193 11.72 3.04 -12.49
C VAL A 193 12.24 2.68 -13.87
N LEU A 194 12.11 1.41 -14.26
CA LEU A 194 12.50 0.90 -15.57
C LEU A 194 11.41 1.14 -16.62
N MET A 195 10.14 0.95 -16.21
CA MET A 195 8.96 1.19 -17.04
C MET A 195 7.81 1.70 -16.18
N ARG A 196 6.92 2.49 -16.77
CA ARG A 196 5.68 2.97 -16.16
C ARG A 196 4.57 2.96 -17.20
N SER A 197 3.41 2.43 -16.85
CA SER A 197 2.25 2.46 -17.73
C SER A 197 1.83 3.90 -18.02
N LYS A 198 1.60 4.22 -19.29
CA LYS A 198 1.06 5.50 -19.71
C LYS A 198 -0.44 5.56 -19.38
N ASP A 199 -1.13 4.51 -19.74
CA ASP A 199 -2.56 4.38 -19.52
C ASP A 199 -2.82 3.57 -18.23
N TYR A 200 -3.99 3.75 -17.64
CA TYR A 200 -4.45 2.95 -16.51
C TYR A 200 -4.86 1.54 -16.99
N ILE A 201 -4.74 0.57 -16.09
CA ILE A 201 -5.13 -0.82 -16.35
C ILE A 201 -6.57 -1.13 -15.90
N LEU A 202 -7.07 -0.37 -14.92
CA LEU A 202 -8.45 -0.42 -14.45
C LEU A 202 -8.87 0.95 -13.92
N GLY A 203 -10.09 1.34 -14.19
CA GLY A 203 -10.74 2.54 -13.68
C GLY A 203 -12.19 2.26 -13.33
N PRO A 204 -12.88 3.12 -12.57
CA PRO A 204 -14.25 2.92 -12.14
C PRO A 204 -15.21 2.99 -13.34
N GLU A 205 -15.93 1.92 -13.58
CA GLU A 205 -16.94 1.77 -14.63
C GLU A 205 -18.25 1.19 -14.08
N GLU A 206 -18.14 0.25 -13.11
CA GLU A 206 -19.28 -0.39 -12.51
C GLU A 206 -19.95 0.47 -11.44
N LEU A 207 -21.23 0.23 -11.18
CA LEU A 207 -21.99 1.02 -10.23
C LEU A 207 -21.37 1.04 -8.83
N TYR A 208 -20.88 -0.13 -8.37
CA TYR A 208 -20.22 -0.26 -7.07
C TYR A 208 -18.82 0.38 -7.00
N GLU A 209 -18.26 0.76 -8.13
CA GLU A 209 -16.99 1.52 -8.23
C GLU A 209 -17.25 3.03 -8.32
N CYS A 210 -18.44 3.41 -8.78
CA CYS A 210 -18.80 4.81 -9.04
C CYS A 210 -19.60 5.44 -7.90
N VAL A 211 -20.34 4.65 -7.10
CA VAL A 211 -21.29 5.16 -6.10
C VAL A 211 -21.07 4.48 -4.76
N GLY A 212 -20.72 5.27 -3.74
CA GLY A 212 -20.50 4.83 -2.36
C GLY A 212 -19.96 5.96 -1.49
N ASP A 213 -19.31 5.63 -0.38
CA ASP A 213 -18.74 6.60 0.57
C ASP A 213 -17.65 7.48 -0.06
N VAL A 214 -16.85 6.90 -0.93
CA VAL A 214 -15.85 7.62 -1.74
C VAL A 214 -16.07 7.26 -3.20
N PRO A 215 -16.82 8.04 -3.96
CA PRO A 215 -17.21 7.69 -5.33
C PRO A 215 -16.02 7.67 -6.29
N ASN A 216 -16.16 6.90 -7.37
CA ASN A 216 -15.20 6.78 -8.48
C ASN A 216 -13.84 6.21 -8.04
N VAL A 217 -13.86 5.04 -7.40
CA VAL A 217 -12.66 4.41 -6.83
C VAL A 217 -12.43 3.00 -7.38
N THR A 218 -11.22 2.77 -7.89
CA THR A 218 -10.60 1.44 -8.03
C THR A 218 -9.24 1.51 -7.33
N PHE A 219 -9.19 1.05 -6.07
CA PHE A 219 -8.03 1.22 -5.20
C PHE A 219 -7.35 -0.14 -4.94
N PRO A 220 -6.17 -0.43 -5.54
CA PRO A 220 -5.53 -1.74 -5.43
C PRO A 220 -5.01 -1.99 -4.01
N CYS A 221 -5.41 -3.12 -3.41
CA CYS A 221 -5.15 -3.45 -2.01
C CYS A 221 -4.23 -4.65 -1.84
N ALA A 222 -4.46 -5.72 -2.59
CA ALA A 222 -3.68 -6.95 -2.52
C ALA A 222 -3.57 -7.63 -3.88
N THR A 223 -2.56 -8.48 -4.03
CA THR A 223 -2.40 -9.36 -5.18
C THR A 223 -2.13 -10.78 -4.72
N LEU A 224 -2.71 -11.73 -5.45
CA LEU A 224 -2.31 -13.13 -5.41
C LEU A 224 -1.76 -13.52 -6.78
N THR A 225 -0.59 -14.12 -6.78
CA THR A 225 0.11 -14.55 -7.99
C THR A 225 0.13 -16.07 -8.06
N ASP A 226 -0.15 -16.60 -9.24
CA ASP A 226 0.01 -17.99 -9.56
C ASP A 226 1.27 -18.14 -10.43
N ALA A 227 2.32 -18.72 -9.85
CA ALA A 227 3.62 -18.85 -10.51
C ALA A 227 3.57 -19.80 -11.73
N ASP A 228 2.68 -20.80 -11.72
CA ASP A 228 2.57 -21.81 -12.79
C ASP A 228 1.92 -21.22 -14.04
N THR A 229 0.94 -20.36 -13.85
CA THR A 229 0.17 -19.76 -14.96
C THR A 229 0.56 -18.32 -15.28
N GLY A 230 1.29 -17.66 -14.40
CA GLY A 230 1.59 -16.23 -14.50
C GLY A 230 0.37 -15.32 -14.23
N ARG A 231 -0.72 -15.88 -13.71
CA ARG A 231 -1.95 -15.17 -13.43
C ARG A 231 -1.79 -14.29 -12.18
N ILE A 232 -2.25 -13.07 -12.26
CA ILE A 232 -2.28 -12.11 -11.14
C ILE A 232 -3.74 -11.75 -10.86
N CYS A 233 -4.22 -12.09 -9.67
CA CYS A 233 -5.50 -11.61 -9.15
C CYS A 233 -5.25 -10.33 -8.35
N ILE A 234 -5.98 -9.26 -8.65
CA ILE A 234 -5.90 -7.98 -7.94
C ILE A 234 -7.17 -7.82 -7.13
N TYR A 235 -7.02 -7.68 -5.81
CA TYR A 235 -8.10 -7.28 -4.91
C TYR A 235 -8.05 -5.77 -4.76
N TYR A 236 -9.18 -5.12 -4.91
CA TYR A 236 -9.27 -3.66 -4.83
C TYR A 236 -10.50 -3.20 -4.04
N GLY A 237 -10.36 -2.06 -3.40
CA GLY A 237 -11.48 -1.34 -2.82
C GLY A 237 -12.17 -0.51 -3.90
N CYS A 238 -13.47 -0.39 -3.79
CA CYS A 238 -14.33 0.44 -4.63
C CYS A 238 -15.14 1.42 -3.77
N ALA A 239 -15.99 2.23 -4.43
CA ALA A 239 -16.71 3.36 -3.84
C ALA A 239 -17.53 3.06 -2.57
#